data_7676567da01dab959dfd21491c30ec55
#
_entry.id   7676567da01dab959dfd21491c30ec55
#
_cell.length_a   1.000
_cell.length_b   1.000
_cell.length_c   1.000
_cell.angle_alpha   90.00
_cell.angle_beta   90.00
_cell.angle_gamma   90.00
#
_symmetry.space_group_name_H-M   'P 1'
#
loop_
_entity.id
_entity.type
_entity.pdbx_description
1 polymer ?
#
loop_
_entity_poly.entity_id
_entity_poly.type
_entity_poly.pdbx_seq_one_letter_code
_entity_poly.pdbx_strand_id
1 'polypeptide(L)'
;DLKFSTARNHESVLNYWDKIGTPSESLRWCCTIMKTSPLYRSLKKEDNKQSKVLTFEGVRAEESVRRSNYERIGKGVKHDTAINARPILHWSTIEIFLYIFKYNLPINPAYRLGKARVGCLICPYSSQWDDMIVNKCYKDALHPFVSRIEKWAKESGVKDLDNYIKERKWKFRASGNILGKKSSFVVKSKSNDFIAEINGLHIPIEEWLSTVGTFSLIEVDNAKKRGELRFKNAIYSFEIEKKNKITFTLYDANTNIELIGLIRRVLNKSTYCISCEACEVECPTGALSVIPQVKIDRNKCVHCHKCLTFHDKGCVVATSVATTTESNMKAKTGIDRYNTFGLREEWLDLFFSTPDDYFEGENSGLGVKQKPAMANWLKEAEIINNDKSLTELGKFLCEIYTDNAETVWEIIWINLVKNSFI
;
A
#
# COMPACT_ATOMS: atom_id res chain seq x y z
N ASP A 1 -20.28 12.97 32.36
CA ASP A 1 -19.57 13.77 31.32
C ASP A 1 -18.62 12.88 30.57
N LEU A 2 -18.74 12.89 29.23
CA LEU A 2 -17.83 12.17 28.34
C LEU A 2 -16.54 12.99 28.17
N LYS A 3 -15.39 12.35 28.36
CA LYS A 3 -14.10 12.98 28.07
C LYS A 3 -13.90 13.06 26.54
N PHE A 4 -13.64 14.27 26.06
CA PHE A 4 -13.28 14.50 24.65
C PHE A 4 -11.78 14.73 24.53
N SER A 5 -11.16 14.06 23.55
CA SER A 5 -9.75 14.26 23.20
C SER A 5 -9.55 14.26 21.70
N THR A 6 -8.52 14.95 21.25
CA THR A 6 -8.14 15.01 19.83
C THR A 6 -6.80 14.32 19.61
N ALA A 7 -6.81 13.25 18.81
CA ALA A 7 -5.58 12.57 18.41
C ALA A 7 -5.05 13.18 17.11
N ARG A 8 -3.81 13.68 17.11
CA ARG A 8 -3.16 14.32 15.94
C ARG A 8 -1.77 13.76 15.73
N ASN A 9 -1.32 13.78 14.48
CA ASN A 9 0.09 13.56 14.17
C ASN A 9 0.90 14.84 14.49
N HIS A 10 2.21 14.72 14.68
CA HIS A 10 3.09 15.86 14.99
C HIS A 10 3.28 16.80 13.81
N GLU A 11 3.12 16.29 12.58
CA GLU A 11 3.22 17.11 11.37
C GLU A 11 1.87 17.30 10.67
N SER A 12 1.77 18.35 9.85
CA SER A 12 0.60 18.63 9.03
C SER A 12 0.44 17.63 7.89
N VAL A 13 -0.79 17.44 7.42
CA VAL A 13 -1.07 16.57 6.26
C VAL A 13 -0.35 17.06 5.00
N LEU A 14 -0.21 18.38 4.81
CA LEU A 14 0.45 18.95 3.64
C LEU A 14 1.95 18.65 3.61
N ASN A 15 2.62 18.65 4.76
CA ASN A 15 4.02 18.25 4.87
C ASN A 15 4.22 16.77 4.46
N TYR A 16 3.29 15.90 4.86
CA TYR A 16 3.34 14.50 4.41
C TYR A 16 3.05 14.35 2.91
N TRP A 17 2.17 15.17 2.34
CA TRP A 17 1.97 15.22 0.89
C TRP A 17 3.26 15.60 0.17
N ASP A 18 4.02 16.56 0.70
CA ASP A 18 5.31 16.97 0.13
C ASP A 18 6.39 15.88 0.25
N LYS A 19 6.36 15.07 1.33
CA LYS A 19 7.35 14.01 1.59
C LYS A 19 7.04 12.69 0.87
N ILE A 20 5.75 12.31 0.78
CA ILE A 20 5.31 11.00 0.31
C ILE A 20 4.66 11.09 -1.08
N GLY A 21 4.13 12.25 -1.43
CA GLY A 21 3.33 12.47 -2.62
C GLY A 21 1.85 12.19 -2.42
N THR A 22 1.08 12.36 -3.50
CA THR A 22 -0.37 12.19 -3.45
C THR A 22 -0.77 10.78 -2.99
N PRO A 23 -1.72 10.64 -2.06
CA PRO A 23 -2.30 9.34 -1.78
C PRO A 23 -3.05 8.82 -3.01
N SER A 24 -3.21 7.50 -3.11
CA SER A 24 -4.00 6.87 -4.16
C SER A 24 -4.87 5.75 -3.59
N GLU A 25 -5.68 5.12 -4.42
CA GLU A 25 -6.51 3.99 -4.00
C GLU A 25 -5.67 2.82 -3.48
N SER A 26 -4.51 2.57 -4.10
CA SER A 26 -3.55 1.56 -3.65
C SER A 26 -2.60 2.03 -2.54
N LEU A 27 -2.41 3.34 -2.37
CA LEU A 27 -1.43 3.93 -1.45
C LEU A 27 -2.12 4.84 -0.43
N ARG A 28 -2.83 4.25 0.50
CA ARG A 28 -3.65 4.93 1.51
C ARG A 28 -2.86 5.38 2.75
N TRP A 29 -1.63 5.82 2.57
CA TRP A 29 -0.77 6.27 3.65
C TRP A 29 -1.43 7.32 4.55
N CYS A 30 -2.24 8.21 3.98
CA CYS A 30 -2.93 9.27 4.71
C CYS A 30 -3.89 8.73 5.78
N CYS A 31 -4.58 7.61 5.52
CA CYS A 31 -5.46 7.00 6.52
C CYS A 31 -4.66 6.47 7.72
N THR A 32 -3.52 5.84 7.46
CA THR A 32 -2.67 5.29 8.52
C THR A 32 -1.98 6.39 9.30
N ILE A 33 -1.32 7.34 8.64
CA ILE A 33 -0.52 8.38 9.29
C ILE A 33 -1.40 9.40 10.02
N MET A 34 -2.50 9.86 9.38
CA MET A 34 -3.28 10.99 9.88
C MET A 34 -4.49 10.60 10.74
N LYS A 35 -4.91 9.33 10.72
CA LYS A 35 -6.09 8.86 11.46
C LYS A 35 -5.77 7.73 12.42
N THR A 36 -5.31 6.58 11.86
CA THR A 36 -5.17 5.35 12.66
C THR A 36 -4.02 5.47 13.66
N SER A 37 -2.83 5.89 13.23
CA SER A 37 -1.66 5.94 14.11
C SER A 37 -1.82 6.96 15.25
N PRO A 38 -2.28 8.20 15.03
CA PRO A 38 -2.52 9.12 16.13
C PRO A 38 -3.55 8.61 17.14
N LEU A 39 -4.65 8.00 16.65
CA LEU A 39 -5.68 7.43 17.53
C LEU A 39 -5.10 6.34 18.44
N TYR A 40 -4.48 5.32 17.86
CA TYR A 40 -3.95 4.22 18.67
C TYR A 40 -2.74 4.61 19.52
N ARG A 41 -1.97 5.63 19.12
CA ARG A 41 -0.93 6.21 19.95
C ARG A 41 -1.53 6.84 21.23
N SER A 42 -2.62 7.58 21.11
CA SER A 42 -3.29 8.19 22.27
C SER A 42 -3.93 7.15 23.20
N LEU A 43 -4.13 5.93 22.75
CA LEU A 43 -4.69 4.82 23.53
C LEU A 43 -3.62 3.89 24.13
N LYS A 44 -2.34 4.15 23.89
CA LYS A 44 -1.25 3.40 24.53
C LYS A 44 -1.18 3.70 26.02
N LYS A 45 -0.61 2.76 26.77
CA LYS A 45 -0.28 2.95 28.17
C LYS A 45 0.91 3.91 28.33
N GLU A 46 1.16 4.39 29.55
CA GLU A 46 2.27 5.30 29.87
C GLU A 46 3.64 4.73 29.51
N ASP A 47 3.81 3.40 29.57
CA ASP A 47 5.02 2.68 29.15
C ASP A 47 5.11 2.41 27.64
N ASN A 48 4.27 3.06 26.84
CA ASN A 48 4.14 2.89 25.39
C ASN A 48 3.68 1.50 24.90
N LYS A 49 3.28 0.60 25.80
CA LYS A 49 2.71 -0.69 25.41
C LYS A 49 1.32 -0.55 24.80
N GLN A 50 0.98 -1.49 23.93
CA GLN A 50 -0.37 -1.56 23.37
C GLN A 50 -1.41 -1.89 24.46
N SER A 51 -2.56 -1.23 24.39
CA SER A 51 -3.71 -1.48 25.27
C SER A 51 -4.76 -2.30 24.51
N LYS A 52 -5.47 -3.17 25.23
CA LYS A 52 -6.73 -3.75 24.72
C LYS A 52 -7.82 -2.69 24.83
N VAL A 53 -8.50 -2.42 23.73
CA VAL A 53 -9.47 -1.32 23.65
C VAL A 53 -10.78 -1.83 23.07
N LEU A 54 -11.89 -1.48 23.73
CA LEU A 54 -13.23 -1.60 23.17
C LEU A 54 -13.60 -0.28 22.51
N THR A 55 -13.90 -0.31 21.21
CA THR A 55 -14.29 0.88 20.43
C THR A 55 -15.73 0.75 19.97
N PHE A 56 -16.49 1.84 20.06
CA PHE A 56 -17.82 1.95 19.46
C PHE A 56 -17.71 2.68 18.13
N GLU A 57 -18.14 2.04 17.06
CA GLU A 57 -18.04 2.56 15.70
C GLU A 57 -19.43 2.79 15.09
N GLY A 58 -19.64 3.99 14.55
CA GLY A 58 -20.85 4.32 13.78
C GLY A 58 -20.80 3.79 12.34
N VAL A 59 -20.36 2.55 12.14
CA VAL A 59 -20.26 1.90 10.82
C VAL A 59 -21.56 1.21 10.48
N ARG A 60 -22.00 1.33 9.20
CA ARG A 60 -23.18 0.68 8.67
C ARG A 60 -22.85 -0.29 7.52
N ALA A 61 -23.58 -1.39 7.44
CA ALA A 61 -23.40 -2.43 6.43
C ALA A 61 -23.59 -1.90 4.99
N GLU A 62 -24.57 -1.03 4.77
CA GLU A 62 -24.89 -0.46 3.46
C GLU A 62 -23.82 0.48 2.88
N GLU A 63 -22.85 0.92 3.67
CA GLU A 63 -21.85 1.88 3.20
C GLU A 63 -20.81 1.27 2.24
N SER A 64 -20.64 -0.03 2.21
CA SER A 64 -19.79 -0.75 1.24
C SER A 64 -19.88 -2.27 1.41
N VAL A 65 -19.59 -3.03 0.34
CA VAL A 65 -19.48 -4.49 0.34
C VAL A 65 -18.55 -5.00 1.46
N ARG A 66 -17.42 -4.33 1.70
CA ARG A 66 -16.52 -4.70 2.80
C ARG A 66 -17.19 -4.58 4.16
N ARG A 67 -18.03 -3.55 4.38
CA ARG A 67 -18.69 -3.31 5.66
C ARG A 67 -19.93 -4.17 5.87
N SER A 68 -20.58 -4.62 4.81
CA SER A 68 -21.70 -5.56 4.92
C SER A 68 -21.29 -6.90 5.55
N ASN A 69 -20.00 -7.26 5.42
CA ASN A 69 -19.43 -8.47 5.99
C ASN A 69 -18.92 -8.28 7.45
N TYR A 70 -19.16 -7.12 8.07
CA TYR A 70 -18.73 -6.92 9.45
C TYR A 70 -19.75 -7.52 10.44
N GLU A 71 -19.22 -8.05 11.52
CA GLU A 71 -20.02 -8.47 12.69
C GLU A 71 -20.33 -7.28 13.58
N ARG A 72 -21.45 -7.33 14.32
CA ARG A 72 -21.81 -6.29 15.32
C ARG A 72 -20.72 -6.13 16.38
N ILE A 73 -20.10 -7.21 16.81
CA ILE A 73 -18.95 -7.22 17.71
C ILE A 73 -17.88 -8.10 17.06
N GLY A 74 -16.71 -7.56 16.84
CA GLY A 74 -15.63 -8.29 16.19
C GLY A 74 -14.26 -7.67 16.43
N LYS A 75 -13.21 -8.35 15.98
CA LYS A 75 -11.84 -7.81 16.06
C LYS A 75 -11.71 -6.50 15.29
N GLY A 76 -10.86 -5.63 15.77
CA GLY A 76 -10.54 -4.38 15.10
C GLY A 76 -9.89 -4.63 13.73
N VAL A 77 -10.48 -4.04 12.68
CA VAL A 77 -9.97 -4.16 11.31
C VAL A 77 -8.63 -3.45 11.14
N LYS A 78 -8.38 -2.42 11.95
CA LYS A 78 -7.21 -1.55 11.85
C LYS A 78 -6.11 -1.90 12.85
N HIS A 79 -6.45 -2.51 13.96
CA HIS A 79 -5.51 -2.86 15.02
C HIS A 79 -5.93 -4.13 15.76
N ASP A 80 -5.00 -5.03 15.98
CA ASP A 80 -5.26 -6.37 16.54
C ASP A 80 -5.70 -6.36 18.00
N THR A 81 -5.40 -5.30 18.73
CA THR A 81 -5.77 -5.15 20.14
C THR A 81 -7.14 -4.52 20.37
N ALA A 82 -7.81 -4.07 19.31
CA ALA A 82 -9.13 -3.47 19.38
C ALA A 82 -10.23 -4.53 19.20
N ILE A 83 -11.28 -4.37 19.99
CA ILE A 83 -12.58 -5.01 19.76
C ILE A 83 -13.54 -3.89 19.37
N ASN A 84 -14.21 -4.06 18.23
CA ASN A 84 -15.11 -3.05 17.70
C ASN A 84 -16.56 -3.48 17.92
N ALA A 85 -17.32 -2.63 18.60
CA ALA A 85 -18.77 -2.73 18.74
C ALA A 85 -19.44 -1.77 17.75
N ARG A 86 -20.37 -2.26 16.94
CA ARG A 86 -21.06 -1.53 15.86
C ARG A 86 -22.56 -1.53 16.10
N PRO A 87 -23.07 -0.70 17.02
CA PRO A 87 -24.47 -0.76 17.44
C PRO A 87 -25.44 -0.47 16.30
N ILE A 88 -25.08 0.37 15.35
CA ILE A 88 -25.92 0.78 14.21
C ILE A 88 -25.54 0.08 12.89
N LEU A 89 -24.88 -1.09 12.95
CA LEU A 89 -24.39 -1.77 11.76
C LEU A 89 -25.47 -2.03 10.70
N HIS A 90 -26.66 -2.40 11.15
CA HIS A 90 -27.79 -2.74 10.27
C HIS A 90 -28.79 -1.60 10.05
N TRP A 91 -28.48 -0.39 10.54
CA TRP A 91 -29.32 0.76 10.29
C TRP A 91 -29.13 1.27 8.86
N SER A 92 -30.24 1.59 8.22
CA SER A 92 -30.24 2.28 6.92
C SER A 92 -29.95 3.77 7.05
N THR A 93 -29.63 4.42 5.92
CA THR A 93 -29.47 5.88 5.86
C THR A 93 -30.72 6.60 6.35
N ILE A 94 -31.90 6.12 5.99
CA ILE A 94 -33.18 6.71 6.39
C ILE A 94 -33.34 6.66 7.91
N GLU A 95 -33.11 5.52 8.53
CA GLU A 95 -33.21 5.38 10.00
C GLU A 95 -32.28 6.32 10.74
N ILE A 96 -31.04 6.50 10.25
CA ILE A 96 -30.09 7.47 10.82
C ILE A 96 -30.65 8.90 10.75
N PHE A 97 -31.16 9.34 9.61
CA PHE A 97 -31.68 10.71 9.48
C PHE A 97 -32.97 10.91 10.26
N LEU A 98 -33.86 9.91 10.30
CA LEU A 98 -35.06 9.97 11.16
C LEU A 98 -34.69 10.08 12.63
N TYR A 99 -33.66 9.34 13.08
CA TYR A 99 -33.17 9.43 14.46
C TYR A 99 -32.59 10.82 14.75
N ILE A 100 -31.76 11.35 13.86
CA ILE A 100 -31.16 12.69 13.98
C ILE A 100 -32.27 13.76 14.09
N PHE A 101 -33.29 13.71 13.22
CA PHE A 101 -34.39 14.67 13.24
C PHE A 101 -35.28 14.52 14.46
N LYS A 102 -35.59 13.27 14.85
CA LYS A 102 -36.41 12.99 16.05
C LYS A 102 -35.82 13.59 17.33
N TYR A 103 -34.47 13.51 17.45
CA TYR A 103 -33.77 14.01 18.64
C TYR A 103 -33.11 15.38 18.43
N ASN A 104 -33.38 16.05 17.33
CA ASN A 104 -32.83 17.37 16.98
C ASN A 104 -31.30 17.40 17.14
N LEU A 105 -30.62 16.37 16.66
CA LEU A 105 -29.17 16.27 16.73
C LEU A 105 -28.51 17.15 15.69
N PRO A 106 -27.31 17.71 15.96
CA PRO A 106 -26.59 18.50 14.97
C PRO A 106 -26.16 17.64 13.79
N ILE A 107 -26.41 18.14 12.58
CA ILE A 107 -26.01 17.49 11.32
C ILE A 107 -24.85 18.24 10.68
N ASN A 108 -23.89 17.51 10.13
CA ASN A 108 -22.80 18.14 9.38
C ASN A 108 -23.35 18.87 8.14
N PRO A 109 -23.00 20.16 7.93
CA PRO A 109 -23.50 20.95 6.79
C PRO A 109 -23.27 20.32 5.42
N ALA A 110 -22.24 19.50 5.25
CA ALA A 110 -21.95 18.82 4.00
C ALA A 110 -23.07 17.89 3.50
N TYR A 111 -23.89 17.34 4.41
CA TYR A 111 -25.09 16.58 4.03
C TYR A 111 -26.13 17.47 3.37
N ARG A 112 -26.28 18.72 3.82
CA ARG A 112 -27.20 19.69 3.21
C ARG A 112 -26.72 20.14 1.81
N LEU A 113 -25.45 19.98 1.52
CA LEU A 113 -24.85 20.22 0.20
C LEU A 113 -25.01 19.02 -0.74
N GLY A 114 -25.67 17.96 -0.31
CA GLY A 114 -25.93 16.76 -1.12
C GLY A 114 -24.88 15.67 -1.02
N LYS A 115 -23.99 15.70 -0.02
CA LYS A 115 -23.07 14.57 0.22
C LYS A 115 -23.82 13.40 0.82
N ALA A 116 -23.72 12.23 0.20
CA ALA A 116 -24.25 11.00 0.77
C ALA A 116 -23.46 10.54 2.00
N ARG A 117 -22.18 10.94 2.06
CA ARG A 117 -21.27 10.58 3.15
C ARG A 117 -20.21 11.66 3.34
N VAL A 118 -19.95 12.06 4.59
CA VAL A 118 -18.88 13.00 4.92
C VAL A 118 -17.58 12.24 5.07
N GLY A 119 -16.57 12.61 4.29
CA GLY A 119 -15.23 12.05 4.28
C GLY A 119 -14.15 13.13 4.42
N CYS A 120 -12.92 12.81 3.98
CA CYS A 120 -11.86 13.81 3.86
C CYS A 120 -12.18 14.77 2.72
N LEU A 121 -11.70 16.02 2.84
CA LEU A 121 -11.84 17.07 1.82
C LEU A 121 -11.34 16.56 0.45
N ILE A 122 -10.21 15.88 0.44
CA ILE A 122 -9.66 15.21 -0.73
C ILE A 122 -9.38 13.75 -0.39
N CYS A 123 -9.95 12.85 -1.18
CA CYS A 123 -9.82 11.41 -0.96
C CYS A 123 -9.74 10.67 -2.29
N PRO A 124 -8.81 9.70 -2.47
CA PRO A 124 -8.80 8.87 -3.68
C PRO A 124 -10.12 8.12 -3.92
N TYR A 125 -10.82 7.78 -2.84
CA TYR A 125 -12.10 7.06 -2.88
C TYR A 125 -13.36 7.96 -2.95
N SER A 126 -13.19 9.27 -3.11
CA SER A 126 -14.36 10.16 -3.29
C SER A 126 -15.01 9.93 -4.64
N SER A 127 -16.35 10.01 -4.68
CA SER A 127 -17.12 9.98 -5.91
C SER A 127 -16.91 11.25 -6.74
N GLN A 128 -17.31 11.21 -8.03
CA GLN A 128 -17.31 12.44 -8.85
C GLN A 128 -18.22 13.51 -8.29
N TRP A 129 -19.37 13.10 -7.73
CA TRP A 129 -20.31 13.99 -7.07
C TRP A 129 -19.69 14.68 -5.85
N ASP A 130 -19.01 13.92 -4.98
CA ASP A 130 -18.31 14.49 -3.83
C ASP A 130 -17.24 15.49 -4.25
N ASP A 131 -16.45 15.17 -5.28
CA ASP A 131 -15.40 16.06 -5.78
C ASP A 131 -16.00 17.34 -6.38
N MET A 132 -17.13 17.26 -7.08
CA MET A 132 -17.84 18.42 -7.59
C MET A 132 -18.31 19.33 -6.45
N ILE A 133 -18.92 18.80 -5.41
CA ILE A 133 -19.36 19.56 -4.24
C ILE A 133 -18.16 20.24 -3.58
N VAL A 134 -17.06 19.50 -3.38
CA VAL A 134 -15.84 20.05 -2.76
C VAL A 134 -15.23 21.15 -3.60
N ASN A 135 -15.13 20.98 -4.91
CA ASN A 135 -14.62 22.01 -5.82
C ASN A 135 -15.48 23.28 -5.82
N LYS A 136 -16.81 23.12 -5.69
CA LYS A 136 -17.73 24.27 -5.68
C LYS A 136 -17.76 24.98 -4.33
N CYS A 137 -17.82 24.25 -3.23
CA CYS A 137 -18.12 24.81 -1.91
C CYS A 137 -16.88 24.99 -1.01
N TYR A 138 -15.74 24.36 -1.33
CA TYR A 138 -14.53 24.34 -0.48
C TYR A 138 -13.25 24.58 -1.30
N LYS A 139 -13.34 25.39 -2.36
CA LYS A 139 -12.26 25.61 -3.32
C LYS A 139 -10.96 26.08 -2.65
N ASP A 140 -11.03 27.04 -1.73
CA ASP A 140 -9.85 27.60 -1.08
C ASP A 140 -9.14 26.55 -0.19
N ALA A 141 -9.92 25.75 0.54
CA ALA A 141 -9.38 24.68 1.35
C ALA A 141 -8.80 23.52 0.51
N LEU A 142 -9.32 23.33 -0.71
CA LEU A 142 -8.85 22.30 -1.65
C LEU A 142 -7.58 22.72 -2.39
N HIS A 143 -7.41 24.01 -2.69
CA HIS A 143 -6.32 24.54 -3.51
C HIS A 143 -4.91 24.05 -3.11
N PRO A 144 -4.50 24.00 -1.81
CA PRO A 144 -3.18 23.52 -1.43
C PRO A 144 -2.90 22.07 -1.82
N PHE A 145 -3.95 21.24 -1.93
CA PHE A 145 -3.83 19.84 -2.35
C PHE A 145 -3.76 19.72 -3.87
N VAL A 146 -4.59 20.48 -4.60
CA VAL A 146 -4.58 20.51 -6.07
C VAL A 146 -3.22 20.98 -6.58
N SER A 147 -2.65 22.03 -6.01
CA SER A 147 -1.32 22.54 -6.37
C SER A 147 -0.22 21.46 -6.19
N ARG A 148 -0.37 20.59 -5.19
CA ARG A 148 0.55 19.46 -4.99
C ARG A 148 0.34 18.33 -6.00
N ILE A 149 -0.91 18.06 -6.39
CA ILE A 149 -1.20 17.11 -7.47
C ILE A 149 -0.56 17.60 -8.78
N GLU A 150 -0.72 18.88 -9.10
CA GLU A 150 -0.09 19.48 -10.29
C GLU A 150 1.43 19.40 -10.26
N LYS A 151 2.03 19.77 -9.12
CA LYS A 151 3.48 19.65 -8.93
C LYS A 151 3.96 18.24 -9.16
N TRP A 152 3.34 17.26 -8.51
CA TRP A 152 3.68 15.85 -8.63
C TRP A 152 3.46 15.30 -10.04
N ALA A 153 2.41 15.72 -10.71
CA ALA A 153 2.14 15.33 -12.09
C ALA A 153 3.21 15.87 -13.05
N LYS A 154 3.59 17.16 -12.91
CA LYS A 154 4.67 17.78 -13.69
C LYS A 154 6.00 17.05 -13.51
N GLU A 155 6.39 16.79 -12.26
CA GLU A 155 7.62 16.11 -11.91
C GLU A 155 7.63 14.64 -12.37
N SER A 156 6.46 14.04 -12.56
CA SER A 156 6.28 12.69 -13.12
C SER A 156 6.20 12.66 -14.66
N GLY A 157 6.33 13.81 -15.33
CA GLY A 157 6.34 13.91 -16.78
C GLY A 157 4.96 13.85 -17.44
N VAL A 158 3.88 14.12 -16.70
CA VAL A 158 2.53 14.20 -17.26
C VAL A 158 2.43 15.40 -18.19
N LYS A 159 2.08 15.17 -19.46
CA LYS A 159 2.02 16.22 -20.49
C LYS A 159 0.74 17.05 -20.41
N ASP A 160 -0.40 16.41 -20.21
CA ASP A 160 -1.72 17.04 -20.12
C ASP A 160 -2.21 17.06 -18.67
N LEU A 161 -1.86 18.13 -17.96
CA LEU A 161 -2.18 18.30 -16.54
C LEU A 161 -3.67 18.51 -16.29
N ASP A 162 -4.33 19.26 -17.16
CA ASP A 162 -5.75 19.60 -17.00
C ASP A 162 -6.60 18.33 -17.11
N ASN A 163 -6.35 17.53 -18.11
CA ASN A 163 -7.01 16.23 -18.29
C ASN A 163 -6.67 15.25 -17.17
N TYR A 164 -5.39 15.20 -16.74
CA TYR A 164 -4.95 14.35 -15.63
C TYR A 164 -5.72 14.65 -14.33
N ILE A 165 -5.94 15.93 -14.03
CA ILE A 165 -6.69 16.36 -12.83
C ILE A 165 -8.18 16.14 -13.04
N LYS A 166 -8.73 16.54 -14.18
CA LYS A 166 -10.16 16.42 -14.51
C LYS A 166 -10.63 14.97 -14.48
N GLU A 167 -9.86 14.06 -15.07
CA GLU A 167 -10.14 12.62 -15.06
C GLU A 167 -9.69 11.92 -13.77
N ARG A 168 -9.13 12.68 -12.82
CA ARG A 168 -8.76 12.17 -11.49
C ARG A 168 -7.70 11.06 -11.55
N LYS A 169 -6.85 11.04 -12.57
CA LYS A 169 -5.82 10.01 -12.79
C LYS A 169 -4.84 9.89 -11.62
N TRP A 170 -4.64 10.97 -10.85
CA TRP A 170 -3.84 10.95 -9.63
C TRP A 170 -4.30 9.92 -8.59
N LYS A 171 -5.59 9.52 -8.59
CA LYS A 171 -6.15 8.53 -7.67
C LYS A 171 -5.60 7.12 -7.91
N PHE A 172 -5.09 6.84 -9.09
CA PHE A 172 -4.58 5.53 -9.51
C PHE A 172 -3.05 5.42 -9.47
N ARG A 173 -2.37 6.38 -8.86
CA ARG A 173 -0.91 6.36 -8.73
C ARG A 173 -0.41 5.04 -8.13
N ALA A 174 0.53 4.38 -8.80
CA ALA A 174 1.21 3.20 -8.29
C ALA A 174 2.37 3.56 -7.34
N SER A 175 2.83 2.60 -6.53
CA SER A 175 4.02 2.78 -5.69
C SER A 175 5.28 2.94 -6.55
N GLY A 176 6.24 3.72 -6.06
CA GLY A 176 7.53 3.93 -6.72
C GLY A 176 7.52 4.88 -7.90
N ASN A 177 6.36 5.27 -8.41
CA ASN A 177 6.23 6.24 -9.51
C ASN A 177 6.31 7.70 -9.00
N ILE A 178 7.15 7.94 -8.01
CA ILE A 178 7.36 9.26 -7.48
C ILE A 178 8.72 9.75 -7.93
N LEU A 179 8.67 10.70 -8.88
CA LEU A 179 9.72 11.68 -9.04
C LEU A 179 11.09 11.15 -9.40
N GLY A 180 11.25 10.35 -10.42
CA GLY A 180 12.59 10.06 -10.96
C GLY A 180 13.65 9.74 -9.90
N LYS A 181 13.23 9.51 -8.64
CA LYS A 181 14.11 9.08 -7.56
C LYS A 181 14.53 7.67 -7.86
N LYS A 182 15.75 7.53 -8.33
CA LYS A 182 16.43 6.24 -8.43
C LYS A 182 16.33 5.54 -7.08
N SER A 183 16.20 4.22 -7.10
CA SER A 183 16.26 3.39 -5.90
C SER A 183 17.39 3.88 -4.99
N SER A 184 17.10 4.07 -3.70
CA SER A 184 18.09 4.54 -2.75
C SER A 184 19.13 3.46 -2.40
N PHE A 185 18.89 2.21 -2.79
CA PHE A 185 19.88 1.14 -2.71
C PHE A 185 19.70 0.12 -3.83
N VAL A 186 20.80 -0.55 -4.18
CA VAL A 186 20.86 -1.63 -5.15
C VAL A 186 21.37 -2.87 -4.46
N VAL A 187 20.67 -4.00 -4.61
CA VAL A 187 21.11 -5.29 -4.09
C VAL A 187 21.96 -6.00 -5.14
N LYS A 188 23.15 -6.40 -4.75
CA LYS A 188 24.07 -7.23 -5.52
C LYS A 188 24.26 -8.53 -4.76
N SER A 189 23.89 -9.65 -5.34
CA SER A 189 24.20 -10.97 -4.74
C SER A 189 25.52 -11.47 -5.29
N LYS A 190 26.44 -11.82 -4.41
CA LYS A 190 27.70 -12.45 -4.79
C LYS A 190 27.86 -13.73 -3.99
N SER A 191 27.81 -14.89 -4.65
CA SER A 191 27.90 -16.18 -3.97
C SER A 191 26.82 -16.29 -2.88
N ASN A 192 27.20 -16.63 -1.65
CA ASN A 192 26.31 -16.78 -0.49
C ASN A 192 26.02 -15.47 0.25
N ASP A 193 26.65 -14.34 -0.16
CA ASP A 193 26.56 -13.10 0.55
C ASP A 193 25.46 -12.18 0.00
N PHE A 194 24.77 -11.53 0.91
CA PHE A 194 23.87 -10.44 0.57
C PHE A 194 24.59 -9.10 0.63
N ILE A 195 24.69 -8.39 -0.47
CA ILE A 195 25.38 -7.10 -0.58
C ILE A 195 24.40 -6.05 -1.06
N ALA A 196 24.35 -4.91 -0.38
CA ALA A 196 23.55 -3.75 -0.77
C ALA A 196 24.41 -2.48 -0.84
N GLU A 197 24.40 -1.80 -1.98
CA GLU A 197 24.95 -0.46 -2.15
C GLU A 197 23.88 0.60 -1.92
N ILE A 198 24.12 1.54 -1.01
CA ILE A 198 23.14 2.51 -0.53
C ILE A 198 23.65 3.91 -0.83
N ASN A 199 22.79 4.74 -1.45
CA ASN A 199 23.16 6.11 -1.85
C ASN A 199 22.98 7.15 -0.73
N GLY A 200 22.25 6.82 0.33
CA GLY A 200 22.02 7.70 1.49
C GLY A 200 21.18 7.04 2.56
N LEU A 201 21.39 7.42 3.79
CA LEU A 201 20.64 6.95 4.94
C LEU A 201 20.00 8.13 5.66
N HIS A 202 18.73 7.97 6.05
CA HIS A 202 18.05 8.86 6.98
C HIS A 202 18.25 8.39 8.43
N ILE A 203 18.27 7.07 8.63
CA ILE A 203 18.44 6.43 9.94
C ILE A 203 19.57 5.40 9.83
N PRO A 204 20.47 5.30 10.83
CA PRO A 204 21.50 4.28 10.84
C PRO A 204 20.92 2.86 10.68
N ILE A 205 21.59 2.02 9.89
CA ILE A 205 21.12 0.64 9.63
C ILE A 205 21.04 -0.15 10.93
N GLU A 206 22.01 0.06 11.82
CA GLU A 206 22.15 -0.65 13.10
C GLU A 206 20.95 -0.43 14.00
N GLU A 207 20.31 0.73 13.91
CA GLU A 207 19.10 1.01 14.70
C GLU A 207 17.96 0.07 14.28
N TRP A 208 17.69 -0.03 12.99
CA TRP A 208 16.64 -0.94 12.49
C TRP A 208 17.08 -2.41 12.51
N LEU A 209 18.38 -2.71 12.42
CA LEU A 209 18.89 -4.08 12.49
C LEU A 209 18.56 -4.73 13.84
N SER A 210 18.53 -3.93 14.92
CA SER A 210 18.13 -4.38 16.26
C SER A 210 16.68 -4.93 16.33
N THR A 211 15.84 -4.66 15.33
CA THR A 211 14.49 -5.25 15.26
C THR A 211 14.46 -6.65 14.66
N VAL A 212 15.50 -7.01 13.89
CA VAL A 212 15.60 -8.33 13.24
C VAL A 212 16.08 -9.38 14.23
N GLY A 213 17.07 -9.04 15.02
CA GLY A 213 17.66 -9.93 16.01
C GLY A 213 18.63 -9.21 16.92
N THR A 214 19.22 -9.93 17.86
CA THR A 214 20.29 -9.38 18.69
C THR A 214 21.57 -9.26 17.86
N PHE A 215 22.25 -8.12 17.98
CA PHE A 215 23.53 -7.95 17.30
C PHE A 215 24.59 -7.32 18.23
N SER A 216 25.84 -7.59 17.93
CA SER A 216 27.02 -6.99 18.57
C SER A 216 27.90 -6.34 17.52
N LEU A 217 28.53 -5.21 17.86
CA LEU A 217 29.59 -4.63 17.07
C LEU A 217 30.92 -5.12 17.59
N ILE A 218 31.79 -5.62 16.72
CA ILE A 218 33.10 -6.18 17.05
C ILE A 218 34.18 -5.15 16.73
N GLU A 219 34.03 -4.46 15.60
CA GLU A 219 34.94 -3.45 15.14
C GLU A 219 34.18 -2.20 14.71
N VAL A 220 34.59 -1.04 15.18
CA VAL A 220 33.97 0.24 14.84
C VAL A 220 35.06 1.27 14.58
N ASP A 221 35.17 1.71 13.35
CA ASP A 221 35.94 2.89 12.98
C ASP A 221 35.07 3.86 12.16
N ASN A 222 35.63 5.00 11.74
CA ASN A 222 34.91 6.04 11.01
C ASN A 222 34.41 5.58 9.62
N ALA A 223 35.07 4.64 8.99
CA ALA A 223 34.78 4.17 7.64
C ALA A 223 34.11 2.79 7.64
N LYS A 224 34.26 2.01 8.71
CA LYS A 224 33.88 0.61 8.72
C LYS A 224 33.34 0.17 10.08
N LYS A 225 32.24 -0.58 10.03
CA LYS A 225 31.66 -1.26 11.20
C LYS A 225 31.48 -2.72 10.86
N ARG A 226 31.93 -3.58 11.74
CA ARG A 226 31.74 -5.04 11.67
C ARG A 226 31.03 -5.54 12.90
N GLY A 227 30.23 -6.58 12.74
CA GLY A 227 29.54 -7.20 13.85
C GLY A 227 28.90 -8.52 13.48
N GLU A 228 28.19 -9.07 14.43
CA GLU A 228 27.45 -10.31 14.31
C GLU A 228 25.97 -10.05 14.59
N LEU A 229 25.11 -10.61 13.76
CA LEU A 229 23.66 -10.61 13.92
C LEU A 229 23.20 -12.04 14.24
N ARG A 230 22.60 -12.23 15.40
CA ARG A 230 21.91 -13.48 15.75
C ARG A 230 20.47 -13.42 15.30
N PHE A 231 20.12 -14.30 14.38
CA PHE A 231 18.76 -14.45 13.89
C PHE A 231 18.31 -15.90 14.10
N LYS A 232 17.27 -16.10 14.93
CA LYS A 232 16.86 -17.45 15.39
C LYS A 232 18.05 -18.22 15.99
N ASN A 233 18.40 -19.36 15.44
CA ASN A 233 19.48 -20.23 15.93
C ASN A 233 20.81 -20.05 15.18
N ALA A 234 20.92 -19.07 14.28
CA ALA A 234 22.11 -18.84 13.47
C ALA A 234 22.72 -17.47 13.76
N ILE A 235 24.04 -17.38 13.57
CA ILE A 235 24.81 -16.15 13.67
C ILE A 235 25.34 -15.79 12.28
N TYR A 236 25.16 -14.57 11.87
CA TYR A 236 25.60 -14.03 10.59
C TYR A 236 26.54 -12.85 10.83
N SER A 237 27.74 -12.88 10.26
CA SER A 237 28.63 -11.72 10.28
C SER A 237 28.13 -10.65 9.32
N PHE A 238 28.20 -9.39 9.72
CA PHE A 238 27.86 -8.27 8.85
C PHE A 238 28.94 -7.18 8.85
N GLU A 239 28.94 -6.41 7.77
CA GLU A 239 29.84 -5.28 7.59
C GLU A 239 29.08 -4.09 6.99
N ILE A 240 29.36 -2.89 7.51
CA ILE A 240 28.88 -1.62 6.97
C ILE A 240 30.11 -0.78 6.63
N GLU A 241 30.35 -0.54 5.35
CA GLU A 241 31.49 0.25 4.88
C GLU A 241 30.98 1.58 4.30
N LYS A 242 31.60 2.69 4.72
CA LYS A 242 31.31 4.04 4.23
C LYS A 242 32.47 4.53 3.38
N LYS A 243 32.27 4.58 2.06
CA LYS A 243 33.14 5.22 1.08
C LYS A 243 32.32 6.28 0.34
N ASN A 244 32.45 6.38 -0.97
CA ASN A 244 31.57 7.21 -1.80
C ASN A 244 30.08 6.80 -1.72
N LYS A 245 29.84 5.54 -1.40
CA LYS A 245 28.54 4.94 -1.09
C LYS A 245 28.66 4.14 0.20
N ILE A 246 27.52 3.84 0.79
CA ILE A 246 27.46 2.94 1.94
C ILE A 246 27.22 1.54 1.40
N THR A 247 28.08 0.59 1.75
CA THR A 247 27.91 -0.83 1.41
C THR A 247 27.55 -1.59 2.68
N PHE A 248 26.44 -2.30 2.64
CA PHE A 248 26.04 -3.25 3.68
C PHE A 248 26.24 -4.66 3.15
N THR A 249 27.02 -5.46 3.85
CA THR A 249 27.24 -6.87 3.52
C THR A 249 26.78 -7.74 4.68
N LEU A 250 26.01 -8.79 4.38
CA LEU A 250 25.65 -9.85 5.32
C LEU A 250 26.14 -11.16 4.74
N TYR A 251 27.09 -11.76 5.43
CA TYR A 251 27.81 -12.96 4.97
C TYR A 251 26.96 -14.21 5.13
N ASP A 252 27.07 -15.15 4.18
CA ASP A 252 26.40 -16.46 4.15
C ASP A 252 24.87 -16.42 4.34
N ALA A 253 24.24 -15.29 4.05
CA ALA A 253 22.82 -15.08 4.32
C ALA A 253 21.88 -15.40 3.15
N ASN A 254 22.39 -15.54 1.91
CA ASN A 254 21.55 -15.69 0.72
C ASN A 254 20.65 -16.93 0.70
N THR A 255 20.97 -17.95 1.47
CA THR A 255 20.16 -19.16 1.64
C THR A 255 18.95 -18.94 2.56
N ASN A 256 18.97 -17.89 3.39
CA ASN A 256 17.91 -17.57 4.34
C ASN A 256 16.96 -16.49 3.77
N ILE A 257 15.94 -16.92 3.02
CA ILE A 257 14.99 -16.03 2.35
C ILE A 257 14.26 -15.11 3.34
N GLU A 258 13.91 -15.62 4.53
CA GLU A 258 13.22 -14.84 5.57
C GLU A 258 14.10 -13.70 6.08
N LEU A 259 15.35 -14.02 6.44
CA LEU A 259 16.32 -13.03 6.89
C LEU A 259 16.58 -11.96 5.83
N ILE A 260 16.81 -12.37 4.57
CA ILE A 260 17.00 -11.43 3.46
C ILE A 260 15.78 -10.53 3.27
N GLY A 261 14.56 -11.08 3.40
CA GLY A 261 13.32 -10.29 3.36
C GLY A 261 13.28 -9.22 4.45
N LEU A 262 13.67 -9.54 5.67
CA LEU A 262 13.74 -8.59 6.79
C LEU A 262 14.85 -7.55 6.58
N ILE A 263 16.03 -7.96 6.14
CA ILE A 263 17.15 -7.03 5.84
C ILE A 263 16.75 -6.02 4.75
N ARG A 264 16.11 -6.45 3.68
CA ARG A 264 15.58 -5.53 2.66
C ARG A 264 14.62 -4.50 3.25
N ARG A 265 13.77 -4.89 4.20
CA ARG A 265 12.85 -3.98 4.91
C ARG A 265 13.61 -3.04 5.84
N VAL A 266 14.64 -3.51 6.52
CA VAL A 266 15.57 -2.66 7.31
C VAL A 266 16.19 -1.58 6.43
N LEU A 267 16.75 -1.96 5.28
CA LEU A 267 17.37 -1.01 4.34
C LEU A 267 16.34 0.02 3.84
N ASN A 268 15.14 -0.42 3.46
CA ASN A 268 14.05 0.50 3.07
C ASN A 268 13.71 1.49 4.19
N LYS A 269 13.63 1.04 5.44
CA LYS A 269 13.36 1.94 6.57
C LYS A 269 14.51 2.90 6.82
N SER A 270 15.75 2.42 6.74
CA SER A 270 16.93 3.27 6.92
C SER A 270 17.02 4.36 5.85
N THR A 271 16.56 4.10 4.63
CA THR A 271 16.63 5.03 3.49
C THR A 271 15.41 5.94 3.34
N TYR A 272 14.20 5.49 3.70
CA TYR A 272 12.96 6.23 3.43
C TYR A 272 12.22 6.72 4.68
N CYS A 273 12.74 6.49 5.86
CA CYS A 273 12.07 6.90 7.08
C CYS A 273 11.93 8.43 7.16
N ILE A 274 10.71 8.88 7.39
CA ILE A 274 10.34 10.30 7.59
C ILE A 274 9.74 10.56 8.97
N SER A 275 9.92 9.63 9.90
CA SER A 275 9.44 9.72 11.28
C SER A 275 7.92 9.89 11.41
N CYS A 276 7.14 9.20 10.56
CA CYS A 276 5.68 9.33 10.52
C CYS A 276 4.93 8.60 11.65
N GLU A 277 5.63 7.95 12.58
CA GLU A 277 5.10 7.26 13.78
C GLU A 277 4.19 6.04 13.51
N ALA A 278 3.88 5.69 12.26
CA ALA A 278 2.98 4.57 11.96
C ALA A 278 3.48 3.23 12.50
N CYS A 279 4.79 2.96 12.41
CA CYS A 279 5.38 1.72 12.92
C CYS A 279 5.51 1.66 14.45
N GLU A 280 5.59 2.81 15.11
CA GLU A 280 5.64 2.89 16.58
C GLU A 280 4.37 2.32 17.20
N VAL A 281 3.22 2.60 16.59
CA VAL A 281 1.91 2.12 17.06
C VAL A 281 1.81 0.60 16.97
N GLU A 282 2.49 -0.01 16.02
CA GLU A 282 2.50 -1.47 15.84
C GLU A 282 3.41 -2.20 16.85
N CYS A 283 4.26 -1.48 17.59
CA CYS A 283 5.13 -2.10 18.59
C CYS A 283 4.34 -2.54 19.83
N PRO A 284 4.23 -3.86 20.12
CA PRO A 284 3.41 -4.35 21.22
C PRO A 284 4.03 -4.09 22.59
N THR A 285 5.36 -3.97 22.66
CA THR A 285 6.12 -3.84 23.91
C THR A 285 6.53 -2.40 24.22
N GLY A 286 6.26 -1.45 23.28
CA GLY A 286 6.74 -0.07 23.42
C GLY A 286 8.25 0.09 23.23
N ALA A 287 8.92 -0.88 22.62
CA ALA A 287 10.36 -0.83 22.37
C ALA A 287 10.77 0.23 21.34
N LEU A 288 9.87 0.63 20.44
CA LEU A 288 10.15 1.57 19.35
C LEU A 288 9.61 2.96 19.70
N SER A 289 10.47 3.96 19.63
CA SER A 289 10.16 5.38 19.61
C SER A 289 10.66 5.99 18.29
N VAL A 290 9.88 6.88 17.71
CA VAL A 290 10.19 7.49 16.40
C VAL A 290 10.50 8.98 16.55
N ILE A 291 9.97 9.64 17.56
CA ILE A 291 10.16 11.06 17.84
C ILE A 291 10.91 11.22 19.18
N PRO A 292 11.92 12.10 19.30
CA PRO A 292 12.45 13.03 18.27
C PRO A 292 13.32 12.35 17.20
N GLN A 293 13.74 11.13 17.43
CA GLN A 293 14.49 10.30 16.50
C GLN A 293 14.13 8.82 16.68
N VAL A 294 14.33 8.03 15.65
CA VAL A 294 14.13 6.58 15.74
C VAL A 294 15.12 5.99 16.75
N LYS A 295 14.56 5.33 17.75
CA LYS A 295 15.32 4.63 18.79
C LYS A 295 14.59 3.34 19.19
N ILE A 296 15.34 2.26 19.30
CA ILE A 296 14.81 0.95 19.67
C ILE A 296 15.44 0.51 20.98
N ASP A 297 14.60 0.36 22.01
CA ASP A 297 14.99 -0.23 23.28
C ASP A 297 15.18 -1.74 23.08
N ARG A 298 16.43 -2.17 23.03
CA ARG A 298 16.83 -3.56 22.78
C ARG A 298 16.38 -4.51 23.88
N ASN A 299 16.20 -4.01 25.11
CA ASN A 299 15.73 -4.82 26.23
C ASN A 299 14.23 -5.11 26.17
N LYS A 300 13.47 -4.22 25.51
CA LYS A 300 12.02 -4.38 25.31
C LYS A 300 11.66 -5.01 23.96
N CYS A 301 12.59 -5.01 23.01
CA CYS A 301 12.33 -5.55 21.67
C CYS A 301 12.26 -7.08 21.70
N VAL A 302 11.13 -7.65 21.27
CA VAL A 302 10.92 -9.11 21.20
C VAL A 302 11.03 -9.64 19.76
N HIS A 303 11.62 -8.88 18.88
CA HIS A 303 11.86 -9.25 17.46
C HIS A 303 10.61 -9.81 16.74
N CYS A 304 9.43 -9.24 17.03
CA CYS A 304 8.16 -9.67 16.40
C CYS A 304 7.98 -9.17 14.97
N HIS A 305 8.85 -8.33 14.47
CA HIS A 305 8.91 -7.74 13.12
C HIS A 305 7.67 -6.94 12.67
N LYS A 306 6.72 -6.66 13.55
CA LYS A 306 5.51 -5.87 13.19
C LYS A 306 5.85 -4.47 12.67
N CYS A 307 6.89 -3.83 13.21
CA CYS A 307 7.39 -2.54 12.72
C CYS A 307 8.00 -2.61 11.32
N LEU A 308 8.41 -3.79 10.83
CA LEU A 308 8.95 -4.01 9.50
C LEU A 308 7.90 -4.44 8.47
N THR A 309 6.62 -4.51 8.83
CA THR A 309 5.53 -4.81 7.88
C THR A 309 5.32 -3.63 6.93
N PHE A 310 5.12 -3.89 5.62
CA PHE A 310 5.02 -2.89 4.55
C PHE A 310 3.67 -2.93 3.85
N HIS A 311 2.58 -2.84 4.62
CA HIS A 311 1.22 -2.78 4.11
C HIS A 311 0.47 -1.62 4.78
N ASP A 312 -0.78 -1.83 5.15
CA ASP A 312 -1.59 -0.86 5.89
C ASP A 312 -1.07 -0.56 7.31
N LYS A 313 -0.12 -1.38 7.79
CA LYS A 313 0.52 -1.31 9.10
C LYS A 313 2.04 -1.23 8.92
N GLY A 314 2.73 -0.83 9.98
CA GLY A 314 4.19 -0.73 9.96
C GLY A 314 4.70 0.40 9.06
N CYS A 315 5.47 0.14 8.02
CA CYS A 315 6.08 1.17 7.19
C CYS A 315 5.31 1.47 5.91
N VAL A 316 4.26 2.28 6.00
CA VAL A 316 3.46 2.71 4.84
C VAL A 316 4.21 3.65 3.89
N VAL A 317 5.23 4.36 4.39
CA VAL A 317 6.04 5.28 3.58
C VAL A 317 6.93 4.51 2.62
N ALA A 318 7.64 3.50 3.08
CA ALA A 318 8.51 2.69 2.22
C ALA A 318 7.70 2.05 1.07
N THR A 319 6.49 1.56 1.34
CA THR A 319 5.60 1.05 0.30
C THR A 319 5.20 2.12 -0.73
N SER A 320 5.03 3.37 -0.28
CA SER A 320 4.57 4.46 -1.13
C SER A 320 5.68 5.07 -1.99
N VAL A 321 6.93 5.05 -1.52
CA VAL A 321 8.06 5.75 -2.16
C VAL A 321 9.16 4.82 -2.68
N ALA A 322 9.27 3.59 -2.17
CA ALA A 322 10.25 2.64 -2.67
C ALA A 322 9.95 2.32 -4.14
N THR A 323 10.92 2.56 -5.00
CA THR A 323 10.89 2.02 -6.35
C THR A 323 11.03 0.50 -6.24
N THR A 324 10.17 -0.24 -6.91
CA THR A 324 10.46 -1.65 -7.19
C THR A 324 11.76 -1.64 -7.98
N THR A 325 12.86 -2.12 -7.39
CA THR A 325 14.04 -2.47 -8.17
C THR A 325 13.57 -3.32 -9.34
N GLU A 326 14.06 -3.02 -10.55
CA GLU A 326 14.06 -3.99 -11.64
C GLU A 326 14.88 -5.19 -11.18
N SER A 327 14.30 -6.01 -10.31
CA SER A 327 14.73 -7.39 -10.19
C SER A 327 14.41 -7.97 -11.55
N ASN A 328 15.39 -8.60 -12.21
CA ASN A 328 15.13 -9.55 -13.29
C ASN A 328 13.86 -10.29 -12.90
N MET A 329 12.75 -9.94 -13.55
CA MET A 329 11.47 -10.56 -13.29
C MET A 329 11.66 -12.01 -13.72
N LYS A 330 11.96 -12.89 -12.75
CA LYS A 330 11.65 -14.29 -12.96
C LYS A 330 10.17 -14.29 -13.31
N ALA A 331 9.86 -14.88 -14.45
CA ALA A 331 8.48 -15.01 -14.88
C ALA A 331 7.67 -15.52 -13.69
N LYS A 332 6.63 -14.78 -13.31
CA LYS A 332 5.75 -15.21 -12.22
C LYS A 332 5.14 -16.55 -12.64
N THR A 333 5.14 -17.50 -11.74
CA THR A 333 4.59 -18.84 -11.97
C THR A 333 3.36 -19.05 -11.11
N GLY A 334 2.47 -19.96 -11.49
CA GLY A 334 1.23 -20.23 -10.77
C GLY A 334 0.29 -19.00 -10.74
N ILE A 335 -0.51 -18.90 -9.69
CA ILE A 335 -1.51 -17.82 -9.49
C ILE A 335 -0.90 -16.43 -9.49
N ASP A 336 0.36 -16.27 -9.12
CA ASP A 336 1.05 -14.96 -9.08
C ASP A 336 1.21 -14.29 -10.45
N ARG A 337 1.15 -15.06 -11.56
CA ARG A 337 1.27 -14.51 -12.92
C ARG A 337 0.08 -13.63 -13.33
N TYR A 338 -1.06 -13.81 -12.71
CA TYR A 338 -2.26 -13.01 -12.96
C TYR A 338 -2.30 -11.70 -12.15
N ASN A 339 -1.29 -11.41 -11.34
CA ASN A 339 -1.20 -10.21 -10.52
C ASN A 339 -2.43 -9.95 -9.62
N THR A 340 -3.11 -11.00 -9.17
CA THR A 340 -4.37 -10.95 -8.39
C THR A 340 -5.60 -10.44 -9.17
N PHE A 341 -5.53 -10.36 -10.49
CA PHE A 341 -6.66 -9.98 -11.33
C PHE A 341 -7.34 -11.21 -11.92
N GLY A 342 -8.63 -11.40 -11.63
CA GLY A 342 -9.48 -12.35 -12.32
C GLY A 342 -9.80 -11.89 -13.75
N LEU A 343 -10.10 -12.84 -14.64
CA LEU A 343 -10.64 -12.56 -15.95
C LEU A 343 -12.04 -11.92 -15.79
N ARG A 344 -12.33 -10.89 -16.57
CA ARG A 344 -13.58 -10.14 -16.50
C ARG A 344 -14.24 -10.08 -17.84
N GLU A 345 -15.58 -10.05 -17.83
CA GLU A 345 -16.41 -9.97 -19.03
C GLU A 345 -16.06 -8.74 -19.87
N GLU A 346 -15.98 -7.56 -19.25
CA GLU A 346 -15.69 -6.30 -19.94
C GLU A 346 -14.31 -6.30 -20.63
N TRP A 347 -13.38 -7.12 -20.14
CA TRP A 347 -12.07 -7.26 -20.76
C TRP A 347 -12.12 -8.16 -21.98
N LEU A 348 -12.96 -9.20 -21.96
CA LEU A 348 -13.19 -10.07 -23.10
C LEU A 348 -13.99 -9.36 -24.18
N ASP A 349 -15.05 -8.62 -23.81
CA ASP A 349 -15.85 -7.81 -24.73
C ASP A 349 -14.95 -6.87 -25.55
N LEU A 350 -14.07 -6.15 -24.86
CA LEU A 350 -13.16 -5.24 -25.53
C LEU A 350 -12.09 -5.97 -26.36
N PHE A 351 -11.57 -7.09 -25.86
CA PHE A 351 -10.60 -7.89 -26.59
C PHE A 351 -11.20 -8.47 -27.87
N PHE A 352 -12.36 -9.10 -27.83
CA PHE A 352 -13.01 -9.70 -28.99
C PHE A 352 -13.53 -8.65 -29.99
N SER A 353 -13.74 -7.40 -29.55
CA SER A 353 -14.09 -6.27 -30.43
C SER A 353 -12.90 -5.76 -31.23
N THR A 354 -11.68 -5.79 -30.68
CA THR A 354 -10.48 -5.22 -31.29
C THR A 354 -9.24 -6.09 -31.00
N PRO A 355 -9.23 -7.36 -31.45
CA PRO A 355 -8.22 -8.34 -31.01
C PRO A 355 -6.80 -7.98 -31.46
N ASP A 356 -6.63 -7.43 -32.65
CA ASP A 356 -5.31 -7.12 -33.22
C ASP A 356 -4.67 -5.90 -32.55
N ASP A 357 -5.46 -4.90 -32.16
CA ASP A 357 -4.98 -3.65 -31.54
C ASP A 357 -5.03 -3.64 -30.01
N TYR A 358 -5.61 -4.67 -29.40
CA TYR A 358 -5.91 -4.68 -27.96
C TYR A 358 -4.71 -4.44 -27.06
N PHE A 359 -3.56 -5.01 -27.38
CA PHE A 359 -2.35 -4.88 -26.58
C PHE A 359 -1.45 -3.71 -27.00
N GLU A 360 -1.59 -3.19 -28.22
CA GLU A 360 -0.73 -2.13 -28.77
C GLU A 360 -1.33 -0.74 -28.58
N GLY A 361 -2.65 -0.62 -28.50
CA GLY A 361 -3.36 0.64 -28.35
C GLY A 361 -3.38 1.19 -26.92
N GLU A 362 -3.46 2.53 -26.80
CA GLU A 362 -3.76 3.20 -25.53
C GLU A 362 -5.19 2.92 -25.03
N ASN A 363 -6.04 2.36 -25.87
CA ASN A 363 -7.49 2.22 -25.68
C ASN A 363 -7.91 0.91 -24.99
N SER A 364 -6.99 0.04 -24.57
CA SER A 364 -7.37 -1.23 -23.90
C SER A 364 -8.07 -1.06 -22.55
N GLY A 365 -8.21 0.16 -22.04
CA GLY A 365 -8.83 0.42 -20.73
C GLY A 365 -8.10 -0.22 -19.53
N LEU A 366 -7.02 -0.98 -19.80
CA LEU A 366 -6.30 -1.76 -18.80
C LEU A 366 -5.07 -1.03 -18.26
N GLY A 367 -4.90 -1.07 -16.95
CA GLY A 367 -3.69 -0.57 -16.30
C GLY A 367 -2.46 -1.45 -16.57
N VAL A 368 -1.27 -0.89 -16.29
CA VAL A 368 0.04 -1.51 -16.55
C VAL A 368 0.18 -2.95 -16.00
N LYS A 369 -0.49 -3.27 -14.88
CA LYS A 369 -0.49 -4.62 -14.30
C LYS A 369 -1.61 -5.51 -14.84
N GLN A 370 -2.67 -4.92 -15.34
CA GLN A 370 -3.83 -5.65 -15.88
C GLN A 370 -3.54 -6.19 -17.29
N LYS A 371 -2.83 -5.43 -18.14
CA LYS A 371 -2.43 -5.91 -19.48
C LYS A 371 -1.65 -7.24 -19.44
N PRO A 372 -0.58 -7.41 -18.62
CA PRO A 372 0.09 -8.69 -18.51
C PRO A 372 -0.78 -9.80 -17.91
N ALA A 373 -1.68 -9.46 -16.97
CA ALA A 373 -2.60 -10.43 -16.40
C ALA A 373 -3.58 -10.96 -17.46
N MET A 374 -4.19 -10.05 -18.23
CA MET A 374 -5.08 -10.40 -19.34
C MET A 374 -4.36 -11.25 -20.40
N ALA A 375 -3.15 -10.87 -20.81
CA ALA A 375 -2.35 -11.66 -21.75
C ALA A 375 -2.07 -13.08 -21.23
N ASN A 376 -1.85 -13.26 -19.93
CA ASN A 376 -1.65 -14.59 -19.36
C ASN A 376 -2.95 -15.42 -19.36
N TRP A 377 -4.09 -14.80 -19.04
CA TRP A 377 -5.39 -15.48 -19.13
C TRP A 377 -5.68 -15.96 -20.53
N LEU A 378 -5.50 -15.09 -21.54
CA LEU A 378 -5.75 -15.42 -22.94
C LEU A 378 -4.79 -16.50 -23.48
N LYS A 379 -3.53 -16.48 -23.05
CA LYS A 379 -2.55 -17.53 -23.42
C LYS A 379 -2.92 -18.88 -22.85
N GLU A 380 -3.33 -18.94 -21.58
CA GLU A 380 -3.74 -20.19 -20.96
C GLU A 380 -5.05 -20.72 -21.49
N ALA A 381 -5.95 -19.81 -21.88
CA ALA A 381 -7.14 -20.18 -22.62
C ALA A 381 -6.88 -20.60 -24.08
N GLU A 382 -5.60 -20.60 -24.52
CA GLU A 382 -5.18 -20.91 -25.90
C GLU A 382 -5.77 -19.96 -26.96
N ILE A 383 -6.14 -18.74 -26.57
CA ILE A 383 -6.72 -17.74 -27.49
C ILE A 383 -5.62 -16.97 -28.21
N ILE A 384 -4.51 -16.66 -27.54
CA ILE A 384 -3.35 -15.98 -28.13
C ILE A 384 -2.06 -16.76 -27.97
N ASN A 385 -1.14 -16.56 -28.90
CA ASN A 385 0.22 -17.06 -28.88
C ASN A 385 1.13 -16.25 -27.93
N ASN A 386 2.40 -16.65 -27.81
CA ASN A 386 3.38 -15.95 -27.00
C ASN A 386 3.69 -14.53 -27.49
N ASP A 387 3.60 -14.30 -28.78
CA ASP A 387 3.74 -12.99 -29.44
C ASP A 387 2.46 -12.16 -29.41
N LYS A 388 1.41 -12.66 -28.76
CA LYS A 388 0.07 -12.07 -28.64
C LYS A 388 -0.79 -12.11 -29.91
N SER A 389 -0.34 -12.76 -30.97
CA SER A 389 -1.19 -13.04 -32.15
C SER A 389 -2.30 -14.04 -31.80
N LEU A 390 -3.43 -13.99 -32.51
CA LEU A 390 -4.52 -14.95 -32.32
C LEU A 390 -4.09 -16.36 -32.74
N THR A 391 -4.49 -17.35 -31.96
CA THR A 391 -4.43 -18.76 -32.37
C THR A 391 -5.58 -19.09 -33.32
N GLU A 392 -5.59 -20.27 -33.92
CA GLU A 392 -6.74 -20.73 -34.72
C GLU A 392 -8.03 -20.81 -33.87
N LEU A 393 -7.91 -21.26 -32.63
CA LEU A 393 -9.03 -21.22 -31.68
C LEU A 393 -9.46 -19.75 -31.39
N GLY A 394 -8.48 -18.87 -31.17
CA GLY A 394 -8.77 -17.45 -30.92
C GLY A 394 -9.51 -16.79 -32.06
N LYS A 395 -9.16 -17.05 -33.30
CA LYS A 395 -9.86 -16.57 -34.48
C LYS A 395 -11.30 -17.08 -34.52
N PHE A 396 -11.49 -18.36 -34.32
CA PHE A 396 -12.82 -18.96 -34.28
C PHE A 396 -13.68 -18.38 -33.16
N LEU A 397 -13.11 -18.15 -31.96
CA LEU A 397 -13.84 -17.55 -30.84
C LEU A 397 -14.21 -16.08 -31.12
N CYS A 398 -13.39 -15.32 -31.84
CA CYS A 398 -13.74 -13.97 -32.29
C CYS A 398 -14.97 -13.98 -33.21
N GLU A 399 -15.10 -14.97 -34.10
CA GLU A 399 -16.23 -15.07 -35.03
C GLU A 399 -17.55 -15.36 -34.31
N ILE A 400 -17.53 -16.16 -33.25
CA ILE A 400 -18.75 -16.60 -32.57
C ILE A 400 -19.08 -15.80 -31.30
N TYR A 401 -18.18 -14.94 -30.80
CA TYR A 401 -18.33 -14.28 -29.50
C TYR A 401 -19.61 -13.44 -29.41
N THR A 402 -19.93 -12.69 -30.47
CA THR A 402 -21.09 -11.78 -30.49
C THR A 402 -22.41 -12.55 -30.35
N ASP A 403 -22.49 -13.74 -30.91
CA ASP A 403 -23.73 -14.53 -30.97
C ASP A 403 -23.81 -15.58 -29.83
N ASN A 404 -22.66 -16.04 -29.32
CA ASN A 404 -22.55 -17.14 -28.39
C ASN A 404 -21.50 -16.88 -27.28
N ALA A 405 -21.53 -15.74 -26.62
CA ALA A 405 -20.58 -15.37 -25.56
C ALA A 405 -20.52 -16.42 -24.44
N GLU A 406 -21.62 -17.03 -24.07
CA GLU A 406 -21.72 -18.07 -23.03
C GLU A 406 -20.87 -19.30 -23.39
N THR A 407 -21.00 -19.79 -24.63
CA THR A 407 -20.18 -20.91 -25.14
C THR A 407 -18.69 -20.56 -25.21
N VAL A 408 -18.36 -19.32 -25.56
CA VAL A 408 -16.97 -18.85 -25.56
C VAL A 408 -16.41 -18.87 -24.13
N TRP A 409 -17.17 -18.44 -23.14
CA TRP A 409 -16.77 -18.52 -21.73
C TRP A 409 -16.56 -19.97 -21.27
N GLU A 410 -17.42 -20.91 -21.66
CA GLU A 410 -17.27 -22.33 -21.35
C GLU A 410 -15.96 -22.89 -21.93
N ILE A 411 -15.63 -22.58 -23.19
CA ILE A 411 -14.38 -23.01 -23.84
C ILE A 411 -13.17 -22.42 -23.13
N ILE A 412 -13.21 -21.13 -22.78
CA ILE A 412 -12.17 -20.47 -22.00
C ILE A 412 -11.93 -21.20 -20.68
N TRP A 413 -13.00 -21.49 -19.93
CA TRP A 413 -12.90 -22.21 -18.66
C TRP A 413 -12.35 -23.61 -18.80
N ILE A 414 -12.75 -24.37 -19.80
CA ILE A 414 -12.23 -25.70 -20.07
C ILE A 414 -10.70 -25.66 -20.31
N ASN A 415 -10.25 -24.72 -21.14
CA ASN A 415 -8.83 -24.57 -21.43
C ASN A 415 -8.04 -24.08 -20.20
N LEU A 416 -8.58 -23.16 -19.44
CA LEU A 416 -7.96 -22.69 -18.20
C LEU A 416 -7.80 -23.84 -17.19
N VAL A 417 -8.81 -24.67 -16.99
CA VAL A 417 -8.73 -25.85 -16.09
C VAL A 417 -7.72 -26.87 -16.59
N LYS A 418 -7.65 -27.07 -17.91
CA LYS A 418 -6.69 -28.02 -18.54
C LYS A 418 -5.24 -27.54 -18.43
N ASN A 419 -4.99 -26.25 -18.62
CA ASN A 419 -3.65 -25.70 -18.83
C ASN A 419 -3.09 -24.97 -17.59
N SER A 420 -3.94 -24.60 -16.63
CA SER A 420 -3.50 -23.92 -15.42
C SER A 420 -2.89 -24.92 -14.44
N PHE A 421 -1.66 -24.67 -14.06
CA PHE A 421 -1.01 -25.36 -12.94
C PHE A 421 -1.47 -24.69 -11.63
N ILE A 422 -2.65 -25.01 -11.18
CA ILE A 422 -3.14 -24.63 -9.83
C ILE A 422 -2.86 -25.77 -8.88
#